data_c91c1450bcd2ac775ead10bb6be0b4ad
#
_entry.id   c91c1450bcd2ac775ead10bb6be0b4ad
#
_cell.length_a   1.000
_cell.length_b   1.000
_cell.length_c   1.000
_cell.angle_alpha   90.00
_cell.angle_beta   90.00
_cell.angle_gamma   90.00
#
_symmetry.space_group_name_H-M   'P 1'
#
loop_
_entity.id
_entity.type
_entity.pdbx_description
1 polymer ?
#
loop_
_entity_poly.entity_id
_entity_poly.type
_entity_poly.pdbx_seq_one_letter_code
_entity_poly.pdbx_strand_id
1 'polypeptide(L)'
;MPRKAQIANRAGWGAYLKRNWELYLFVVPALIYLLLYCYYPMYGVQIAFKNFRVTKGIAGSEWVGLEHFRKFFSNPSCRSLIKNTLVISLYSLVVGFPLPIIFALTLNEVAPGRYKKLVQTVSYAPHFISTVVMVSMLTMFLNADNGIFNKIVETLGGPRVDYMSKANLFPTVYVLSGVWQSLGWSSVIYLSALSGIDTGLHEAAMIDGASRLQRIWHINLTGILPTITIMLILQVGNLMTVGFEKAFLMQNPLNLETSEIISTFVYKMGLNYRQYSYSTAIGLFNSVINMILLVSVNTIAGRLSETSLW
;
A
#
# COMPACT_ATOMS: atom_id res chain seq x y z
N MET A 1 -49.44 9.73 1.31
CA MET A 1 -49.26 10.05 2.75
C MET A 1 -47.79 10.39 3.03
N PRO A 2 -47.43 11.66 3.22
CA PRO A 2 -46.12 12.05 3.66
C PRO A 2 -46.21 12.84 4.96
N ARG A 3 -46.16 12.19 6.11
CA ARG A 3 -46.25 12.88 7.42
C ARG A 3 -45.22 12.41 8.48
N LYS A 4 -44.16 11.66 8.11
CA LYS A 4 -43.14 11.20 9.08
C LYS A 4 -41.77 11.89 8.99
N ALA A 5 -41.53 12.75 8.01
CA ALA A 5 -40.23 13.39 7.83
C ALA A 5 -40.06 14.73 8.54
N GLN A 6 -41.11 15.30 9.15
CA GLN A 6 -41.03 16.66 9.74
C GLN A 6 -40.89 16.72 11.27
N ILE A 7 -40.79 15.59 11.98
CA ILE A 7 -40.69 15.60 13.46
C ILE A 7 -39.21 15.52 13.96
N ALA A 8 -38.25 15.27 13.07
CA ALA A 8 -36.85 15.10 13.48
C ALA A 8 -36.10 16.41 13.87
N ASN A 9 -36.67 17.58 13.65
CA ASN A 9 -35.95 18.86 13.74
C ASN A 9 -36.17 19.67 15.03
N ARG A 10 -36.76 19.09 16.09
CA ARG A 10 -36.99 19.80 17.39
C ARG A 10 -36.45 19.09 18.62
N ALA A 11 -35.85 17.96 18.56
CA ALA A 11 -35.16 17.38 19.69
C ALA A 11 -33.74 17.98 19.74
N GLY A 12 -33.45 18.79 20.76
CA GLY A 12 -32.12 19.36 20.98
C GLY A 12 -31.05 18.25 20.98
N TRP A 13 -29.84 18.56 20.53
CA TRP A 13 -28.70 17.63 20.42
C TRP A 13 -28.53 16.72 21.65
N GLY A 14 -28.81 17.24 22.87
CA GLY A 14 -28.75 16.47 24.11
C GLY A 14 -29.80 15.36 24.23
N ALA A 15 -31.02 15.58 23.72
CA ALA A 15 -32.06 14.57 23.72
C ALA A 15 -31.79 13.47 22.65
N TYR A 16 -31.20 13.86 21.50
CA TYR A 16 -30.74 12.95 20.47
C TYR A 16 -29.59 12.03 20.97
N LEU A 17 -28.60 12.62 21.63
CA LEU A 17 -27.48 11.90 22.25
C LEU A 17 -27.96 10.90 23.31
N LYS A 18 -28.87 11.33 24.22
CA LYS A 18 -29.42 10.45 25.26
C LYS A 18 -30.22 9.27 24.68
N ARG A 19 -30.94 9.49 23.58
CA ARG A 19 -31.74 8.43 22.93
C ARG A 19 -30.89 7.41 22.19
N ASN A 20 -29.70 7.83 21.67
CA ASN A 20 -28.85 6.99 20.83
C ASN A 20 -27.48 6.71 21.50
N TRP A 21 -27.39 6.76 22.84
CA TRP A 21 -26.11 6.63 23.56
C TRP A 21 -25.41 5.30 23.29
N GLU A 22 -26.18 4.24 23.05
CA GLU A 22 -25.63 2.92 22.69
C GLU A 22 -24.80 2.95 21.41
N LEU A 23 -25.24 3.72 20.38
CA LEU A 23 -24.49 3.87 19.14
C LEU A 23 -23.16 4.59 19.36
N TYR A 24 -23.15 5.60 20.25
CA TYR A 24 -21.91 6.31 20.59
C TYR A 24 -20.94 5.41 21.36
N LEU A 25 -21.46 4.51 22.21
CA LEU A 25 -20.63 3.56 22.94
C LEU A 25 -19.79 2.67 21.99
N PHE A 26 -20.33 2.26 20.85
CA PHE A 26 -19.59 1.51 19.83
C PHE A 26 -18.52 2.36 19.12
N VAL A 27 -18.72 3.67 19.00
CA VAL A 27 -17.78 4.57 18.33
C VAL A 27 -16.66 5.06 19.27
N VAL A 28 -16.93 5.16 20.57
CA VAL A 28 -15.97 5.66 21.57
C VAL A 28 -14.62 4.91 21.57
N PRO A 29 -14.54 3.58 21.53
CA PRO A 29 -13.26 2.88 21.49
C PRO A 29 -12.41 3.26 20.26
N ALA A 30 -13.05 3.39 19.10
CA ALA A 30 -12.39 3.80 17.86
C ALA A 30 -11.90 5.25 17.94
N LEU A 31 -12.71 6.17 18.53
CA LEU A 31 -12.31 7.56 18.74
C LEU A 31 -11.14 7.67 19.72
N ILE A 32 -11.18 6.94 20.83
CA ILE A 32 -10.07 6.90 21.80
C ILE A 32 -8.79 6.40 21.11
N TYR A 33 -8.88 5.34 20.33
CA TYR A 33 -7.75 4.82 19.57
C TYR A 33 -7.18 5.89 18.63
N LEU A 34 -8.03 6.55 17.83
CA LEU A 34 -7.61 7.62 16.92
C LEU A 34 -6.93 8.78 17.68
N LEU A 35 -7.52 9.24 18.75
CA LEU A 35 -6.98 10.37 19.53
C LEU A 35 -5.62 10.02 20.16
N LEU A 36 -5.52 8.85 20.79
CA LEU A 36 -4.31 8.46 21.52
C LEU A 36 -3.17 8.01 20.60
N TYR A 37 -3.46 7.27 19.51
CA TYR A 37 -2.43 6.64 18.67
C TYR A 37 -2.22 7.31 17.32
N CYS A 38 -3.17 8.14 16.85
CA CYS A 38 -3.01 8.86 15.59
C CYS A 38 -2.77 10.37 15.84
N TYR A 39 -3.65 11.03 16.59
CA TYR A 39 -3.55 12.48 16.79
C TYR A 39 -2.50 12.89 17.82
N TYR A 40 -2.46 12.24 18.98
CA TYR A 40 -1.49 12.59 20.02
C TYR A 40 -0.03 12.48 19.55
N PRO A 41 0.40 11.44 18.80
CA PRO A 41 1.77 11.38 18.27
C PRO A 41 2.09 12.49 17.26
N MET A 42 1.09 13.13 16.63
CA MET A 42 1.34 14.26 15.71
C MET A 42 1.96 15.46 16.44
N TYR A 43 1.75 15.59 17.76
CA TYR A 43 2.49 16.56 18.57
C TYR A 43 4.01 16.36 18.47
N GLY A 44 4.45 15.13 18.29
CA GLY A 44 5.87 14.76 18.07
C GLY A 44 6.47 15.29 16.78
N VAL A 45 5.68 15.75 15.82
CA VAL A 45 6.20 16.35 14.56
C VAL A 45 7.12 17.55 14.83
N GLN A 46 6.91 18.28 15.94
CA GLN A 46 7.79 19.36 16.35
C GLN A 46 9.25 18.94 16.52
N ILE A 47 9.52 17.67 16.82
CA ILE A 47 10.89 17.12 16.95
C ILE A 47 11.69 17.34 15.67
N ALA A 48 11.03 17.32 14.50
CA ALA A 48 11.70 17.58 13.20
C ALA A 48 12.35 18.96 13.12
N PHE A 49 11.86 19.94 13.89
CA PHE A 49 12.31 21.34 13.89
C PHE A 49 13.12 21.72 15.13
N LYS A 50 13.39 20.75 16.01
CA LYS A 50 14.08 20.94 17.27
C LYS A 50 15.33 20.05 17.36
N ASN A 51 16.34 20.48 18.09
CA ASN A 51 17.45 19.62 18.51
C ASN A 51 16.99 18.81 19.74
N PHE A 52 16.21 17.77 19.49
CA PHE A 52 15.54 17.01 20.54
C PHE A 52 16.52 16.26 21.42
N ARG A 53 16.43 16.50 22.73
CA ARG A 53 17.16 15.78 23.77
C ARG A 53 16.16 15.09 24.69
N VAL A 54 16.28 13.77 24.83
CA VAL A 54 15.36 12.97 25.66
C VAL A 54 15.23 13.52 27.07
N THR A 55 16.36 14.00 27.66
CA THR A 55 16.39 14.56 29.03
C THR A 55 15.63 15.88 29.19
N LYS A 56 15.46 16.67 28.11
CA LYS A 56 14.75 17.96 28.12
C LYS A 56 13.30 17.85 27.62
N GLY A 57 12.94 16.72 27.03
CA GLY A 57 11.65 16.54 26.40
C GLY A 57 11.43 17.43 25.17
N ILE A 58 10.23 17.40 24.59
CA ILE A 58 9.90 18.19 23.39
C ILE A 58 9.86 19.69 23.74
N ALA A 59 9.28 20.07 24.87
CA ALA A 59 9.11 21.48 25.26
C ALA A 59 10.47 22.14 25.55
N GLY A 60 11.37 21.45 26.24
CA GLY A 60 12.67 21.98 26.65
C GLY A 60 13.78 21.87 25.61
N SER A 61 13.51 21.26 24.45
CA SER A 61 14.49 21.13 23.36
C SER A 61 14.55 22.40 22.51
N GLU A 62 15.77 22.77 22.11
CA GLU A 62 16.07 23.97 21.32
C GLU A 62 15.44 23.88 19.92
N TRP A 63 14.90 25.00 19.43
CA TRP A 63 14.34 25.12 18.09
C TRP A 63 15.44 25.44 17.07
N VAL A 64 15.64 24.58 16.08
CA VAL A 64 16.67 24.72 15.04
C VAL A 64 16.08 24.92 13.63
N GLY A 65 14.77 25.02 13.53
CA GLY A 65 14.06 25.24 12.25
C GLY A 65 14.32 24.12 11.24
N LEU A 66 14.78 24.45 10.04
CA LEU A 66 14.95 23.52 8.93
C LEU A 66 16.34 22.85 8.86
N GLU A 67 17.14 22.91 9.93
CA GLU A 67 18.53 22.40 9.92
C GLU A 67 18.57 20.90 9.56
N HIS A 68 17.71 20.08 10.14
CA HIS A 68 17.67 18.63 9.87
C HIS A 68 17.28 18.31 8.42
N PHE A 69 16.40 19.11 7.82
CA PHE A 69 16.04 18.99 6.40
C PHE A 69 17.24 19.35 5.51
N ARG A 70 17.95 20.44 5.79
CA ARG A 70 19.18 20.83 5.06
C ARG A 70 20.22 19.73 5.17
N LYS A 71 20.44 19.18 6.37
CA LYS A 71 21.33 18.05 6.61
C LYS A 71 20.96 16.84 5.75
N PHE A 72 19.66 16.53 5.61
CA PHE A 72 19.19 15.42 4.78
C PHE A 72 19.51 15.65 3.29
N PHE A 73 19.17 16.81 2.75
CA PHE A 73 19.42 17.12 1.35
C PHE A 73 20.92 17.25 0.99
N SER A 74 21.74 17.61 1.96
CA SER A 74 23.21 17.64 1.81
C SER A 74 23.88 16.28 2.01
N ASN A 75 23.12 15.26 2.46
CA ASN A 75 23.66 13.91 2.67
C ASN A 75 23.87 13.22 1.31
N PRO A 76 25.07 12.67 1.02
CA PRO A 76 25.32 11.93 -0.22
C PRO A 76 24.32 10.79 -0.47
N SER A 77 23.82 10.14 0.58
CA SER A 77 22.85 9.06 0.47
C SER A 77 21.43 9.54 0.12
N CYS A 78 21.11 10.82 0.23
CA CYS A 78 19.77 11.35 -0.01
C CYS A 78 19.26 10.96 -1.41
N ARG A 79 20.12 11.15 -2.44
CA ARG A 79 19.76 10.83 -3.84
C ARG A 79 19.47 9.33 -4.03
N SER A 80 20.29 8.45 -3.47
CA SER A 80 20.08 7.00 -3.57
C SER A 80 18.84 6.54 -2.81
N LEU A 81 18.59 7.07 -1.62
CA LEU A 81 17.39 6.77 -0.82
C LEU A 81 16.10 7.13 -1.57
N ILE A 82 16.02 8.34 -2.13
CA ILE A 82 14.86 8.79 -2.92
C ILE A 82 14.74 7.93 -4.18
N LYS A 83 15.84 7.71 -4.91
CA LYS A 83 15.84 6.88 -6.12
C LYS A 83 15.34 5.46 -5.83
N ASN A 84 15.91 4.80 -4.82
CA ASN A 84 15.53 3.42 -4.48
C ASN A 84 14.06 3.33 -4.06
N THR A 85 13.59 4.27 -3.23
CA THR A 85 12.18 4.33 -2.83
C THR A 85 11.29 4.49 -4.05
N LEU A 86 11.59 5.42 -4.96
CA LEU A 86 10.80 5.65 -6.17
C LEU A 86 10.85 4.46 -7.13
N VAL A 87 12.03 3.87 -7.37
CA VAL A 87 12.17 2.70 -8.27
C VAL A 87 11.33 1.54 -7.78
N ILE A 88 11.43 1.17 -6.49
CA ILE A 88 10.67 0.07 -5.93
C ILE A 88 9.16 0.39 -5.93
N SER A 89 8.78 1.62 -5.58
CA SER A 89 7.37 2.06 -5.54
C SER A 89 6.73 2.06 -6.93
N LEU A 90 7.40 2.66 -7.92
CA LEU A 90 6.89 2.73 -9.28
C LEU A 90 6.83 1.32 -9.90
N TYR A 91 7.85 0.49 -9.67
CA TYR A 91 7.84 -0.89 -10.14
C TYR A 91 6.68 -1.68 -9.49
N SER A 92 6.48 -1.51 -8.17
CA SER A 92 5.35 -2.11 -7.47
C SER A 92 3.99 -1.60 -7.99
N LEU A 93 3.89 -0.33 -8.33
CA LEU A 93 2.68 0.26 -8.91
C LEU A 93 2.43 -0.30 -10.32
N VAL A 94 3.42 -0.26 -11.20
CA VAL A 94 3.25 -0.66 -12.61
C VAL A 94 2.95 -2.16 -12.76
N VAL A 95 3.56 -3.00 -11.93
CA VAL A 95 3.35 -4.45 -11.99
C VAL A 95 2.27 -4.91 -11.01
N GLY A 96 2.33 -4.44 -9.78
CA GLY A 96 1.44 -4.91 -8.71
C GLY A 96 0.01 -4.39 -8.80
N PHE A 97 -0.23 -3.22 -9.41
CA PHE A 97 -1.57 -2.66 -9.55
C PHE A 97 -2.42 -3.30 -10.67
N PRO A 98 -1.91 -3.50 -11.91
CA PRO A 98 -2.71 -4.09 -12.98
C PRO A 98 -2.97 -5.59 -12.79
N LEU A 99 -2.04 -6.33 -12.21
CA LEU A 99 -2.15 -7.78 -12.12
C LEU A 99 -3.38 -8.27 -11.33
N PRO A 100 -3.76 -7.73 -10.17
CA PRO A 100 -5.00 -8.08 -9.48
C PRO A 100 -6.27 -7.78 -10.31
N ILE A 101 -6.25 -6.71 -11.11
CA ILE A 101 -7.38 -6.35 -12.00
C ILE A 101 -7.52 -7.41 -13.10
N ILE A 102 -6.41 -7.72 -13.78
CA ILE A 102 -6.38 -8.75 -14.83
C ILE A 102 -6.80 -10.11 -14.25
N PHE A 103 -6.30 -10.46 -13.07
CA PHE A 103 -6.66 -11.70 -12.39
C PHE A 103 -8.16 -11.74 -12.04
N ALA A 104 -8.74 -10.63 -11.53
CA ALA A 104 -10.16 -10.54 -11.24
C ALA A 104 -11.03 -10.67 -12.50
N LEU A 105 -10.66 -9.96 -13.58
CA LEU A 105 -11.39 -10.03 -14.86
C LEU A 105 -11.34 -11.44 -15.45
N THR A 106 -10.18 -12.10 -15.44
CA THR A 106 -10.06 -13.47 -15.95
C THR A 106 -10.80 -14.48 -15.08
N LEU A 107 -10.72 -14.33 -13.75
CA LEU A 107 -11.42 -15.21 -12.82
C LEU A 107 -12.95 -15.03 -12.86
N ASN A 108 -13.41 -13.83 -13.21
CA ASN A 108 -14.86 -13.56 -13.38
C ASN A 108 -15.46 -14.36 -14.53
N GLU A 109 -14.70 -14.59 -15.61
CA GLU A 109 -15.12 -15.39 -16.78
C GLU A 109 -15.15 -16.89 -16.51
N VAL A 110 -14.54 -17.36 -15.41
CA VAL A 110 -14.58 -18.77 -15.04
C VAL A 110 -15.94 -19.10 -14.43
N ALA A 111 -16.59 -20.15 -14.99
CA ALA A 111 -17.89 -20.62 -14.49
C ALA A 111 -17.84 -20.95 -12.98
N PRO A 112 -18.93 -20.68 -12.24
CA PRO A 112 -19.02 -21.07 -10.84
C PRO A 112 -18.81 -22.58 -10.66
N GLY A 113 -17.91 -22.98 -9.73
CA GLY A 113 -17.63 -24.40 -9.50
C GLY A 113 -16.40 -24.64 -8.65
N ARG A 114 -16.03 -25.92 -8.50
CA ARG A 114 -14.90 -26.36 -7.69
C ARG A 114 -13.57 -25.77 -8.18
N TYR A 115 -13.38 -25.67 -9.48
CA TYR A 115 -12.16 -25.09 -10.08
C TYR A 115 -11.98 -23.63 -9.71
N LYS A 116 -13.01 -22.79 -9.86
CA LYS A 116 -12.98 -21.37 -9.46
C LYS A 116 -12.61 -21.22 -7.98
N LYS A 117 -13.27 -22.01 -7.11
CA LYS A 117 -12.97 -22.02 -5.66
C LYS A 117 -11.53 -22.45 -5.38
N LEU A 118 -11.01 -23.46 -6.05
CA LEU A 118 -9.63 -23.91 -5.89
C LEU A 118 -8.65 -22.79 -6.27
N VAL A 119 -8.81 -22.15 -7.43
CA VAL A 119 -7.97 -21.05 -7.88
C VAL A 119 -8.01 -19.88 -6.88
N GLN A 120 -9.18 -19.52 -6.38
CA GLN A 120 -9.33 -18.49 -5.33
C GLN A 120 -8.59 -18.87 -4.05
N THR A 121 -8.79 -20.08 -3.54
CA THR A 121 -8.16 -20.54 -2.30
C THR A 121 -6.64 -20.55 -2.41
N VAL A 122 -6.10 -21.10 -3.51
CA VAL A 122 -4.65 -21.18 -3.73
C VAL A 122 -4.03 -19.80 -3.91
N SER A 123 -4.69 -18.88 -4.62
CA SER A 123 -4.18 -17.52 -4.83
C SER A 123 -4.34 -16.61 -3.60
N TYR A 124 -5.32 -16.89 -2.72
CA TYR A 124 -5.51 -16.11 -1.49
C TYR A 124 -4.59 -16.57 -0.35
N ALA A 125 -4.24 -17.85 -0.32
CA ALA A 125 -3.45 -18.46 0.76
C ALA A 125 -2.13 -17.75 1.07
N PRO A 126 -1.31 -17.28 0.08
CA PRO A 126 -0.06 -16.59 0.36
C PRO A 126 -0.21 -15.31 1.17
N HIS A 127 -1.36 -14.62 1.07
CA HIS A 127 -1.63 -13.40 1.84
C HIS A 127 -1.55 -13.60 3.37
N PHE A 128 -1.89 -14.79 3.84
CA PHE A 128 -1.90 -15.11 5.27
C PHE A 128 -0.52 -15.51 5.81
N ILE A 129 0.49 -15.59 4.95
CA ILE A 129 1.88 -15.83 5.36
C ILE A 129 2.45 -14.52 5.92
N SER A 130 3.01 -14.54 7.14
CA SER A 130 3.66 -13.35 7.70
C SER A 130 4.87 -12.92 6.86
N THR A 131 5.19 -11.63 6.88
CA THR A 131 6.34 -11.06 6.14
C THR A 131 7.65 -11.76 6.51
N VAL A 132 7.85 -12.06 7.80
CA VAL A 132 9.05 -12.75 8.30
C VAL A 132 9.18 -14.14 7.68
N VAL A 133 8.10 -14.92 7.71
CA VAL A 133 8.09 -16.28 7.13
C VAL A 133 8.30 -16.21 5.63
N MET A 134 7.63 -15.28 4.94
CA MET A 134 7.80 -15.11 3.50
C MET A 134 9.24 -14.77 3.13
N VAL A 135 9.88 -13.82 3.82
CA VAL A 135 11.29 -13.47 3.55
C VAL A 135 12.22 -14.65 3.85
N SER A 136 11.96 -15.41 4.92
CA SER A 136 12.72 -16.63 5.23
C SER A 136 12.59 -17.68 4.12
N MET A 137 11.37 -17.88 3.59
CA MET A 137 11.14 -18.76 2.43
C MET A 137 11.88 -18.27 1.19
N LEU A 138 11.85 -16.96 0.90
CA LEU A 138 12.60 -16.39 -0.22
C LEU A 138 14.10 -16.63 -0.08
N THR A 139 14.65 -16.38 1.11
CA THR A 139 16.07 -16.62 1.39
C THR A 139 16.46 -18.07 1.15
N MET A 140 15.60 -19.02 1.56
CA MET A 140 15.84 -20.45 1.34
C MET A 140 15.71 -20.85 -0.12
N PHE A 141 14.65 -20.39 -0.81
CA PHE A 141 14.37 -20.80 -2.19
C PHE A 141 15.33 -20.17 -3.21
N LEU A 142 15.81 -18.94 -2.92
CA LEU A 142 16.71 -18.18 -3.78
C LEU A 142 18.20 -18.36 -3.39
N ASN A 143 18.49 -19.21 -2.40
CA ASN A 143 19.86 -19.50 -1.98
C ASN A 143 20.71 -20.01 -3.14
N ALA A 144 21.98 -19.56 -3.22
CA ALA A 144 22.87 -19.90 -4.30
C ALA A 144 23.19 -21.40 -4.37
N ASP A 145 23.39 -22.05 -3.21
CA ASP A 145 23.88 -23.44 -3.14
C ASP A 145 22.76 -24.48 -3.17
N ASN A 146 21.72 -24.27 -2.35
CA ASN A 146 20.68 -25.26 -2.10
C ASN A 146 19.28 -24.82 -2.55
N GLY A 147 19.14 -23.59 -3.06
CA GLY A 147 17.85 -23.04 -3.43
C GLY A 147 17.20 -23.74 -4.61
N ILE A 148 15.88 -23.98 -4.50
CA ILE A 148 15.11 -24.68 -5.53
C ILE A 148 15.16 -23.95 -6.90
N PHE A 149 15.17 -22.60 -6.88
CA PHE A 149 15.27 -21.79 -8.12
C PHE A 149 16.59 -22.00 -8.82
N ASN A 150 17.71 -22.05 -8.10
CA ASN A 150 19.02 -22.32 -8.70
C ASN A 150 19.13 -23.74 -9.24
N LYS A 151 18.53 -24.74 -8.60
CA LYS A 151 18.46 -26.11 -9.12
C LYS A 151 17.70 -26.18 -10.44
N ILE A 152 16.58 -25.45 -10.57
CA ILE A 152 15.83 -25.37 -11.82
C ILE A 152 16.67 -24.67 -12.90
N VAL A 153 17.31 -23.54 -12.58
CA VAL A 153 18.16 -22.78 -13.52
C VAL A 153 19.32 -23.64 -14.01
N GLU A 154 19.99 -24.40 -13.13
CA GLU A 154 21.06 -25.33 -13.51
C GLU A 154 20.56 -26.45 -14.42
N THR A 155 19.39 -27.02 -14.12
CA THR A 155 18.81 -28.08 -14.99
C THR A 155 18.52 -27.56 -16.41
N LEU A 156 18.24 -26.22 -16.52
CA LEU A 156 18.05 -25.54 -17.79
C LEU A 156 19.37 -25.02 -18.42
N GLY A 157 20.52 -25.34 -17.84
CA GLY A 157 21.85 -24.96 -18.35
C GLY A 157 22.29 -23.54 -17.97
N GLY A 158 21.59 -22.87 -17.04
CA GLY A 158 21.95 -21.54 -16.56
C GLY A 158 22.94 -21.54 -15.39
N PRO A 159 23.63 -20.42 -15.12
CA PRO A 159 24.55 -20.30 -13.99
C PRO A 159 23.82 -20.14 -12.67
N ARG A 160 24.45 -20.57 -11.58
CA ARG A 160 23.99 -20.25 -10.21
C ARG A 160 24.08 -18.77 -9.92
N VAL A 161 23.06 -18.24 -9.28
CA VAL A 161 22.95 -16.81 -8.94
C VAL A 161 22.54 -16.66 -7.48
N ASP A 162 23.26 -15.83 -6.74
CA ASP A 162 22.79 -15.37 -5.43
C ASP A 162 21.82 -14.19 -5.65
N TYR A 163 20.53 -14.53 -5.74
CA TYR A 163 19.48 -13.55 -6.02
C TYR A 163 19.29 -12.53 -4.89
N MET A 164 19.56 -12.92 -3.64
CA MET A 164 19.36 -12.04 -2.48
C MET A 164 20.51 -11.08 -2.26
N SER A 165 21.73 -11.41 -2.72
CA SER A 165 22.92 -10.58 -2.55
C SER A 165 23.17 -9.63 -3.72
N LYS A 166 22.57 -9.87 -4.89
CA LYS A 166 22.73 -9.00 -6.06
C LYS A 166 21.86 -7.76 -5.94
N ALA A 167 22.50 -6.59 -5.77
CA ALA A 167 21.82 -5.30 -5.64
C ALA A 167 20.85 -5.00 -6.80
N ASN A 168 21.24 -5.29 -8.05
CA ASN A 168 20.40 -5.04 -9.23
C ASN A 168 19.12 -5.92 -9.28
N LEU A 169 19.10 -7.08 -8.62
CA LEU A 169 17.96 -7.98 -8.58
C LEU A 169 17.01 -7.68 -7.41
N PHE A 170 17.46 -6.95 -6.41
CA PHE A 170 16.65 -6.65 -5.22
C PHE A 170 15.28 -6.06 -5.55
N PRO A 171 15.12 -5.02 -6.40
CA PRO A 171 13.80 -4.48 -6.71
C PRO A 171 12.87 -5.52 -7.33
N THR A 172 13.39 -6.37 -8.21
CA THR A 172 12.60 -7.41 -8.88
C THR A 172 12.16 -8.49 -7.91
N VAL A 173 13.06 -9.00 -7.06
CA VAL A 173 12.72 -10.00 -6.04
C VAL A 173 11.69 -9.41 -5.05
N TYR A 174 11.89 -8.16 -4.64
CA TYR A 174 10.97 -7.45 -3.75
C TYR A 174 9.57 -7.33 -4.35
N VAL A 175 9.46 -6.86 -5.60
CA VAL A 175 8.17 -6.60 -6.24
C VAL A 175 7.46 -7.92 -6.57
N LEU A 176 8.13 -8.86 -7.24
CA LEU A 176 7.49 -10.11 -7.65
C LEU A 176 7.04 -10.97 -6.48
N SER A 177 7.83 -11.03 -5.41
CA SER A 177 7.40 -11.74 -4.19
C SER A 177 6.21 -11.04 -3.50
N GLY A 178 6.13 -9.71 -3.56
CA GLY A 178 4.96 -8.96 -3.08
C GLY A 178 3.72 -9.22 -3.91
N VAL A 179 3.86 -9.25 -5.22
CA VAL A 179 2.76 -9.63 -6.13
C VAL A 179 2.28 -11.04 -5.82
N TRP A 180 3.18 -12.02 -5.72
CA TRP A 180 2.81 -13.39 -5.37
C TRP A 180 2.03 -13.46 -4.06
N GLN A 181 2.45 -12.72 -3.04
CA GLN A 181 1.80 -12.71 -1.73
C GLN A 181 0.42 -12.05 -1.76
N SER A 182 0.24 -10.98 -2.54
CA SER A 182 -0.95 -10.12 -2.44
C SER A 182 -1.92 -10.20 -3.62
N LEU A 183 -1.52 -10.79 -4.75
CA LEU A 183 -2.31 -10.83 -6.01
C LEU A 183 -3.75 -11.28 -5.80
N GLY A 184 -3.92 -12.46 -5.18
CA GLY A 184 -5.25 -13.03 -4.95
C GLY A 184 -6.10 -12.17 -4.03
N TRP A 185 -5.55 -11.76 -2.89
CA TRP A 185 -6.26 -10.94 -1.92
C TRP A 185 -6.67 -9.58 -2.50
N SER A 186 -5.75 -8.90 -3.18
CA SER A 186 -6.02 -7.61 -3.82
C SER A 186 -7.07 -7.69 -4.93
N SER A 187 -7.26 -8.86 -5.54
CA SER A 187 -8.29 -9.06 -6.56
C SER A 187 -9.72 -9.12 -6.01
N VAL A 188 -9.90 -9.37 -4.70
CA VAL A 188 -11.22 -9.55 -4.08
C VAL A 188 -12.10 -8.30 -4.24
N ILE A 189 -11.50 -7.11 -4.09
CA ILE A 189 -12.24 -5.86 -4.23
C ILE A 189 -12.79 -5.68 -5.65
N TYR A 190 -12.00 -6.04 -6.66
CA TYR A 190 -12.41 -5.96 -8.06
C TYR A 190 -13.45 -7.05 -8.40
N LEU A 191 -13.32 -8.26 -7.86
CA LEU A 191 -14.31 -9.31 -8.00
C LEU A 191 -15.65 -8.91 -7.36
N SER A 192 -15.60 -8.24 -6.21
CA SER A 192 -16.81 -7.70 -5.57
C SER A 192 -17.47 -6.63 -6.45
N ALA A 193 -16.70 -5.71 -7.01
CA ALA A 193 -17.23 -4.70 -7.93
C ALA A 193 -17.81 -5.34 -9.20
N LEU A 194 -17.14 -6.35 -9.78
CA LEU A 194 -17.64 -7.10 -10.95
C LEU A 194 -18.97 -7.80 -10.67
N SER A 195 -19.17 -8.31 -9.46
CA SER A 195 -20.43 -8.98 -9.08
C SER A 195 -21.61 -8.03 -8.99
N GLY A 196 -21.39 -6.73 -8.92
CA GLY A 196 -22.42 -5.69 -8.91
C GLY A 196 -22.86 -5.21 -10.31
N ILE A 197 -22.21 -5.69 -11.37
CA ILE A 197 -22.58 -5.32 -12.75
C ILE A 197 -23.88 -6.03 -13.14
N ASP A 198 -24.79 -5.28 -13.76
CA ASP A 198 -26.07 -5.84 -14.23
C ASP A 198 -25.84 -6.93 -15.30
N THR A 199 -26.38 -8.11 -15.03
CA THR A 199 -26.31 -9.26 -15.96
C THR A 199 -27.01 -9.00 -17.27
N GLY A 200 -28.06 -8.13 -17.28
CA GLY A 200 -28.78 -7.73 -18.47
C GLY A 200 -27.88 -7.08 -19.52
N LEU A 201 -26.82 -6.35 -19.11
CA LEU A 201 -25.83 -5.79 -20.05
C LEU A 201 -25.06 -6.90 -20.79
N HIS A 202 -24.73 -7.98 -20.10
CA HIS A 202 -24.07 -9.13 -20.72
C HIS A 202 -24.99 -9.90 -21.68
N GLU A 203 -26.26 -10.05 -21.31
CA GLU A 203 -27.27 -10.72 -22.14
C GLU A 203 -27.55 -9.92 -23.42
N ALA A 204 -27.75 -8.59 -23.30
CA ALA A 204 -27.92 -7.72 -24.45
C ALA A 204 -26.70 -7.76 -25.40
N ALA A 205 -25.48 -7.66 -24.85
CA ALA A 205 -24.25 -7.74 -25.64
C ALA A 205 -24.07 -9.11 -26.34
N MET A 206 -24.55 -10.19 -25.74
CA MET A 206 -24.52 -11.52 -26.39
C MET A 206 -25.51 -11.59 -27.56
N ILE A 207 -26.68 -10.98 -27.44
CA ILE A 207 -27.66 -10.90 -28.52
C ILE A 207 -27.08 -10.09 -29.68
N ASP A 208 -26.34 -9.00 -29.38
CA ASP A 208 -25.65 -8.16 -30.36
C ASP A 208 -24.38 -8.82 -30.96
N GLY A 209 -24.08 -10.08 -30.59
CA GLY A 209 -22.96 -10.84 -31.12
C GLY A 209 -21.57 -10.49 -30.52
N ALA A 210 -21.54 -9.78 -29.40
CA ALA A 210 -20.27 -9.39 -28.74
C ALA A 210 -19.50 -10.61 -28.23
N SER A 211 -18.22 -10.71 -28.58
CA SER A 211 -17.29 -11.71 -28.08
C SER A 211 -17.01 -11.54 -26.59
N ARG A 212 -16.43 -12.59 -25.94
CA ARG A 212 -16.02 -12.51 -24.52
C ARG A 212 -15.05 -11.35 -24.25
N LEU A 213 -14.05 -11.15 -25.09
CA LEU A 213 -13.08 -10.05 -24.93
C LEU A 213 -13.75 -8.69 -25.04
N GLN A 214 -14.70 -8.50 -25.95
CA GLN A 214 -15.46 -7.26 -26.07
C GLN A 214 -16.27 -6.97 -24.81
N ARG A 215 -16.93 -7.99 -24.22
CA ARG A 215 -17.68 -7.84 -22.95
C ARG A 215 -16.75 -7.53 -21.78
N ILE A 216 -15.57 -8.19 -21.68
CA ILE A 216 -14.58 -7.88 -20.65
C ILE A 216 -14.14 -6.40 -20.77
N TRP A 217 -13.86 -5.95 -21.98
CA TRP A 217 -13.31 -4.59 -22.19
C TRP A 217 -14.37 -3.49 -22.04
N HIS A 218 -15.56 -3.67 -22.61
CA HIS A 218 -16.58 -2.62 -22.68
C HIS A 218 -17.62 -2.69 -21.54
N ILE A 219 -17.81 -3.83 -20.89
CA ILE A 219 -18.77 -3.97 -19.78
C ILE A 219 -18.02 -4.12 -18.47
N ASN A 220 -17.19 -5.18 -18.34
CA ASN A 220 -16.56 -5.49 -17.06
C ASN A 220 -15.56 -4.41 -16.63
N LEU A 221 -14.62 -4.07 -17.49
CA LEU A 221 -13.58 -3.07 -17.18
C LEU A 221 -14.17 -1.68 -16.95
N THR A 222 -15.09 -1.25 -17.81
CA THR A 222 -15.77 0.04 -17.64
C THR A 222 -16.65 0.08 -16.39
N GLY A 223 -17.34 -1.01 -16.08
CA GLY A 223 -18.19 -1.10 -14.90
C GLY A 223 -17.42 -1.03 -13.57
N ILE A 224 -16.16 -1.50 -13.53
CA ILE A 224 -15.31 -1.40 -12.34
C ILE A 224 -14.35 -0.20 -12.36
N LEU A 225 -14.39 0.65 -13.40
CA LEU A 225 -13.48 1.79 -13.53
C LEU A 225 -13.50 2.74 -12.30
N PRO A 226 -14.66 3.04 -11.68
CA PRO A 226 -14.68 3.83 -10.45
C PRO A 226 -13.87 3.18 -9.32
N THR A 227 -13.99 1.88 -9.14
CA THR A 227 -13.21 1.12 -8.14
C THR A 227 -11.71 1.15 -8.45
N ILE A 228 -11.34 0.95 -9.72
CA ILE A 228 -9.94 1.06 -10.17
C ILE A 228 -9.39 2.45 -9.86
N THR A 229 -10.13 3.50 -10.19
CA THR A 229 -9.71 4.89 -9.95
C THR A 229 -9.48 5.17 -8.46
N ILE A 230 -10.42 4.79 -7.59
CA ILE A 230 -10.28 4.97 -6.13
C ILE A 230 -9.05 4.22 -5.62
N MET A 231 -8.88 2.95 -6.01
CA MET A 231 -7.74 2.14 -5.57
C MET A 231 -6.42 2.70 -6.09
N LEU A 232 -6.37 3.26 -7.29
CA LEU A 232 -5.20 3.92 -7.84
C LEU A 232 -4.84 5.18 -7.03
N ILE A 233 -5.82 6.02 -6.71
CA ILE A 233 -5.61 7.23 -5.88
C ILE A 233 -5.00 6.84 -4.53
N LEU A 234 -5.57 5.84 -3.86
CA LEU A 234 -5.08 5.37 -2.56
C LEU A 234 -3.66 4.79 -2.65
N GLN A 235 -3.36 4.05 -3.71
CA GLN A 235 -2.03 3.45 -3.89
C GLN A 235 -0.98 4.50 -4.23
N VAL A 236 -1.29 5.48 -5.09
CA VAL A 236 -0.36 6.59 -5.39
C VAL A 236 -0.20 7.52 -4.18
N GLY A 237 -1.25 7.73 -3.39
CA GLY A 237 -1.15 8.48 -2.14
C GLY A 237 -0.18 7.88 -1.12
N ASN A 238 0.12 6.58 -1.24
CA ASN A 238 1.09 5.87 -0.40
C ASN A 238 2.38 5.50 -1.16
N LEU A 239 2.64 6.10 -2.32
CA LEU A 239 3.72 5.70 -3.22
C LEU A 239 5.10 5.72 -2.55
N MET A 240 5.38 6.72 -1.71
CA MET A 240 6.64 6.83 -0.98
C MET A 240 6.71 5.93 0.27
N THR A 241 5.62 5.21 0.59
CA THR A 241 5.56 4.28 1.71
C THR A 241 5.79 2.86 1.21
N VAL A 242 7.06 2.54 0.92
CA VAL A 242 7.48 1.16 0.63
C VAL A 242 7.42 0.35 1.93
N GLY A 243 6.96 -0.89 1.87
CA GLY A 243 6.83 -1.77 3.04
C GLY A 243 8.14 -1.93 3.80
N PHE A 244 8.25 -1.21 4.93
CA PHE A 244 9.44 -1.16 5.77
C PHE A 244 9.91 -2.55 6.18
N GLU A 245 9.01 -3.34 6.77
CA GLU A 245 9.33 -4.65 7.35
C GLU A 245 9.97 -5.60 6.33
N LYS A 246 9.34 -5.72 5.16
CA LYS A 246 9.84 -6.56 4.08
C LYS A 246 11.19 -6.10 3.56
N ALA A 247 11.35 -4.81 3.27
CA ALA A 247 12.60 -4.25 2.79
C ALA A 247 13.72 -4.45 3.81
N PHE A 248 13.44 -4.18 5.10
CA PHE A 248 14.40 -4.32 6.19
C PHE A 248 14.86 -5.77 6.38
N LEU A 249 13.94 -6.73 6.34
CA LEU A 249 14.25 -8.15 6.47
C LEU A 249 15.01 -8.73 5.27
N MET A 250 14.80 -8.17 4.08
CA MET A 250 15.51 -8.58 2.86
C MET A 250 16.88 -7.91 2.69
N GLN A 251 17.20 -6.86 3.48
CA GLN A 251 18.49 -6.16 3.40
C GLN A 251 19.64 -7.04 3.88
N ASN A 252 20.75 -6.96 3.15
CA ASN A 252 22.05 -7.47 3.57
C ASN A 252 23.17 -6.52 3.09
N PRO A 253 24.40 -6.62 3.59
CA PRO A 253 25.48 -5.71 3.22
C PRO A 253 25.77 -5.61 1.72
N LEU A 254 25.49 -6.67 0.94
CA LEU A 254 25.78 -6.75 -0.50
C LEU A 254 24.70 -6.09 -1.37
N ASN A 255 23.45 -5.97 -0.87
CA ASN A 255 22.35 -5.37 -1.62
C ASN A 255 21.96 -3.97 -1.14
N LEU A 256 22.62 -3.40 -0.12
CA LEU A 256 22.26 -2.11 0.48
C LEU A 256 22.19 -0.96 -0.53
N GLU A 257 22.98 -1.01 -1.59
CA GLU A 257 22.98 0.03 -2.63
C GLU A 257 21.58 0.28 -3.22
N THR A 258 20.78 -0.75 -3.39
CA THR A 258 19.42 -0.68 -3.99
C THR A 258 18.29 -0.99 -3.03
N SER A 259 18.58 -1.64 -1.90
CA SER A 259 17.59 -2.04 -0.91
C SER A 259 17.33 -0.98 0.16
N GLU A 260 18.28 -0.04 0.37
CA GLU A 260 18.10 1.00 1.36
C GLU A 260 17.12 2.06 0.84
N ILE A 261 15.97 2.16 1.52
CA ILE A 261 14.87 3.05 1.21
C ILE A 261 14.68 4.07 2.34
N ILE A 262 13.91 5.12 2.11
CA ILE A 262 13.68 6.17 3.10
C ILE A 262 13.21 5.59 4.44
N SER A 263 12.28 4.65 4.45
CA SER A 263 11.74 4.09 5.69
C SER A 263 12.76 3.26 6.49
N THR A 264 13.62 2.47 5.82
CA THR A 264 14.68 1.70 6.51
C THR A 264 15.79 2.61 7.03
N PHE A 265 16.10 3.68 6.30
CA PHE A 265 17.06 4.69 6.74
C PHE A 265 16.55 5.47 7.96
N VAL A 266 15.27 5.90 7.94
CA VAL A 266 14.61 6.57 9.09
C VAL A 266 14.67 5.70 10.33
N TYR A 267 14.37 4.41 10.20
CA TYR A 267 14.47 3.45 11.29
C TYR A 267 15.89 3.37 11.88
N LYS A 268 16.89 3.19 11.02
CA LYS A 268 18.30 3.11 11.44
C LYS A 268 18.76 4.40 12.13
N MET A 269 18.47 5.57 11.54
CA MET A 269 18.84 6.86 12.12
C MET A 269 18.11 7.14 13.43
N GLY A 270 16.80 6.85 13.49
CA GLY A 270 15.98 7.12 14.67
C GLY A 270 16.27 6.19 15.84
N LEU A 271 16.20 4.88 15.62
CA LEU A 271 16.26 3.89 16.70
C LEU A 271 17.69 3.39 16.97
N ASN A 272 18.47 3.05 15.93
CA ASN A 272 19.79 2.50 16.13
C ASN A 272 20.80 3.61 16.50
N TYR A 273 20.77 4.75 15.77
CA TYR A 273 21.70 5.87 16.01
C TYR A 273 21.13 6.96 16.91
N ARG A 274 19.89 6.84 17.40
CA ARG A 274 19.22 7.78 18.32
C ARG A 274 19.17 9.23 17.81
N GLN A 275 19.19 9.42 16.49
CA GLN A 275 19.05 10.73 15.84
C GLN A 275 17.57 11.07 15.60
N TYR A 276 16.82 11.19 16.69
CA TYR A 276 15.35 11.34 16.65
C TYR A 276 14.87 12.52 15.80
N SER A 277 15.49 13.69 15.97
CA SER A 277 15.13 14.88 15.20
C SER A 277 15.36 14.72 13.70
N TYR A 278 16.51 14.17 13.33
CA TYR A 278 16.88 13.94 11.95
C TYR A 278 15.95 12.91 11.28
N SER A 279 15.68 11.78 11.96
CA SER A 279 14.77 10.76 11.45
C SER A 279 13.33 11.27 11.33
N THR A 280 12.86 12.06 12.32
CA THR A 280 11.52 12.68 12.27
C THR A 280 11.40 13.67 11.11
N ALA A 281 12.44 14.45 10.82
CA ALA A 281 12.47 15.38 9.68
C ALA A 281 12.36 14.63 8.34
N ILE A 282 13.08 13.52 8.18
CA ILE A 282 13.01 12.68 6.97
C ILE A 282 11.64 12.00 6.83
N GLY A 283 11.09 11.48 7.94
CA GLY A 283 9.75 10.92 7.96
C GLY A 283 8.66 11.94 7.61
N LEU A 284 8.78 13.17 8.12
CA LEU A 284 7.87 14.27 7.78
C LEU A 284 7.98 14.65 6.30
N PHE A 285 9.20 14.75 5.75
CA PHE A 285 9.41 14.95 4.32
C PHE A 285 8.68 13.88 3.49
N ASN A 286 8.85 12.61 3.84
CA ASN A 286 8.17 11.50 3.16
C ASN A 286 6.65 11.63 3.22
N SER A 287 6.09 11.99 4.37
CA SER A 287 4.65 12.18 4.56
C SER A 287 4.09 13.36 3.75
N VAL A 288 4.85 14.47 3.67
CA VAL A 288 4.47 15.63 2.87
C VAL A 288 4.44 15.28 1.38
N ILE A 289 5.42 14.53 0.88
CA ILE A 289 5.41 14.07 -0.52
C ILE A 289 4.20 13.17 -0.79
N ASN A 290 3.91 12.20 0.08
CA ASN A 290 2.73 11.35 -0.07
C ASN A 290 1.43 12.17 -0.08
N MET A 291 1.30 13.18 0.77
CA MET A 291 0.15 14.08 0.79
C MET A 291 0.02 14.86 -0.51
N ILE A 292 1.12 15.40 -1.03
CA ILE A 292 1.12 16.11 -2.33
C ILE A 292 0.69 15.16 -3.45
N LEU A 293 1.23 13.94 -3.49
CA LEU A 293 0.86 12.94 -4.48
C LEU A 293 -0.62 12.58 -4.39
N LEU A 294 -1.13 12.33 -3.19
CA LEU A 294 -2.55 12.00 -2.96
C LEU A 294 -3.47 13.10 -3.48
N VAL A 295 -3.23 14.34 -3.06
CA VAL A 295 -4.05 15.50 -3.48
C VAL A 295 -3.97 15.72 -4.99
N SER A 296 -2.77 15.61 -5.58
CA SER A 296 -2.57 15.78 -7.01
C SER A 296 -3.32 14.72 -7.81
N VAL A 297 -3.17 13.44 -7.45
CA VAL A 297 -3.84 12.35 -8.19
C VAL A 297 -5.36 12.38 -7.98
N ASN A 298 -5.83 12.68 -6.76
CA ASN A 298 -7.26 12.84 -6.50
C ASN A 298 -7.88 13.97 -7.35
N THR A 299 -7.18 15.11 -7.44
CA THR A 299 -7.63 16.25 -8.28
C THR A 299 -7.64 15.89 -9.77
N ILE A 300 -6.63 15.17 -10.25
CA ILE A 300 -6.57 14.72 -11.66
C ILE A 300 -7.69 13.71 -11.94
N ALA A 301 -7.88 12.74 -11.06
CA ALA A 301 -8.91 11.72 -11.19
C ALA A 301 -10.32 12.32 -11.21
N GLY A 302 -10.63 13.29 -10.33
CA GLY A 302 -11.90 13.98 -10.31
C GLY A 302 -12.20 14.77 -11.59
N ARG A 303 -11.14 15.24 -12.28
CA ARG A 303 -11.32 15.94 -13.58
C ARG A 303 -11.50 14.99 -14.76
N LEU A 304 -10.92 13.80 -14.70
CA LEU A 304 -10.90 12.86 -15.83
C LEU A 304 -12.05 11.84 -15.77
N SER A 305 -12.48 11.41 -14.59
CA SER A 305 -13.40 10.28 -14.44
C SER A 305 -14.63 10.59 -13.57
N GLU A 306 -14.83 11.85 -13.15
CA GLU A 306 -15.88 12.24 -12.18
C GLU A 306 -15.86 11.45 -10.87
N THR A 307 -14.81 10.63 -10.66
CA THR A 307 -14.63 9.78 -9.48
C THR A 307 -13.46 10.30 -8.68
N SER A 308 -13.72 10.75 -7.44
CA SER A 308 -12.72 11.24 -6.50
C SER A 308 -13.02 10.73 -5.09
N LEU A 309 -12.09 10.91 -4.16
CA LEU A 309 -12.30 10.56 -2.75
C LEU A 309 -13.15 11.61 -2.02
N TRP A 310 -13.06 12.87 -2.43
CA TRP A 310 -13.83 14.02 -1.91
C TRP A 310 -14.06 15.04 -3.02
#